data_17b49905cf179a35a7e9dc3a72c151de
#
_entry.id   17b49905cf179a35a7e9dc3a72c151de
#
_cell.length_a   1.000
_cell.length_b   1.000
_cell.length_c   1.000
_cell.angle_alpha   90.00
_cell.angle_beta   90.00
_cell.angle_gamma   90.00
#
_symmetry.space_group_name_H-M   'P 1'
#
loop_
_entity.id
_entity.type
_entity.pdbx_description
1 polymer ?
#
loop_
_entity_poly.entity_id
_entity_poly.type
_entity_poly.pdbx_seq_one_letter_code
_entity_poly.pdbx_strand_id
1 'polypeptide(L)'
;MKARSAKNKGRKLQNLVRDQLRSVFMEILEKNDIESQVMGMSGEDIVLSPAAKKVIRYSFECKNQERLNLWSSLEQAESNCEDRQPALVFKRNRSKIFVAIEFDHFIELIKPKEVK
;
A
#
# COMPACT_ATOMS: atom_id res chain seq x y z
N MET A 1 -22.02 -2.26 10.53
CA MET A 1 -21.78 -2.41 9.07
C MET A 1 -21.79 -3.88 8.69
N LYS A 2 -22.39 -4.18 7.57
CA LYS A 2 -22.42 -5.56 7.06
C LYS A 2 -21.03 -5.94 6.53
N ALA A 3 -20.64 -7.21 6.69
CA ALA A 3 -19.36 -7.71 6.21
C ALA A 3 -19.13 -7.43 4.71
N ARG A 4 -20.21 -7.53 3.91
CA ARG A 4 -20.18 -7.24 2.49
C ARG A 4 -19.73 -5.80 2.19
N SER A 5 -20.25 -4.81 2.94
CA SER A 5 -19.87 -3.42 2.79
C SER A 5 -18.41 -3.18 3.16
N ALA A 6 -17.96 -3.85 4.21
CA ALA A 6 -16.55 -3.74 4.64
C ALA A 6 -15.61 -4.28 3.57
N LYS A 7 -15.92 -5.42 2.96
CA LYS A 7 -15.13 -5.98 1.86
C LYS A 7 -15.12 -5.06 0.65
N ASN A 8 -16.27 -4.48 0.29
CA ASN A 8 -16.36 -3.57 -0.85
C ASN A 8 -15.52 -2.31 -0.64
N LYS A 9 -15.53 -1.76 0.56
CA LYS A 9 -14.70 -0.59 0.90
C LYS A 9 -13.22 -0.91 0.78
N GLY A 10 -12.81 -2.06 1.31
CA GLY A 10 -11.43 -2.50 1.23
C GLY A 10 -10.98 -2.67 -0.20
N ARG A 11 -11.81 -3.32 -1.02
CA ARG A 11 -11.54 -3.52 -2.44
C ARG A 11 -11.42 -2.20 -3.19
N LYS A 12 -12.30 -1.25 -2.92
CA LYS A 12 -12.27 0.06 -3.58
C LYS A 12 -10.96 0.78 -3.28
N LEU A 13 -10.54 0.79 -2.03
CA LEU A 13 -9.28 1.44 -1.66
C LEU A 13 -8.10 0.73 -2.32
N GLN A 14 -8.07 -0.59 -2.26
CA GLN A 14 -7.03 -1.39 -2.87
C GLN A 14 -6.91 -1.14 -4.38
N ASN A 15 -8.05 -1.10 -5.07
CA ASN A 15 -8.08 -0.83 -6.50
C ASN A 15 -7.65 0.60 -6.83
N LEU A 16 -7.99 1.55 -5.97
CA LEU A 16 -7.58 2.93 -6.15
C LEU A 16 -6.06 3.06 -6.03
N VAL A 17 -5.47 2.41 -5.04
CA VAL A 17 -4.00 2.41 -4.86
C VAL A 17 -3.33 1.76 -6.08
N ARG A 18 -3.83 0.60 -6.52
CA ARG A 18 -3.35 -0.08 -7.72
C ARG A 18 -3.37 0.87 -8.93
N ASP A 19 -4.49 1.54 -9.14
CA ASP A 19 -4.65 2.40 -10.32
C ASP A 19 -3.74 3.61 -10.27
N GLN A 20 -3.53 4.19 -9.09
CA GLN A 20 -2.58 5.29 -8.92
C GLN A 20 -1.15 4.84 -9.21
N LEU A 21 -0.77 3.67 -8.71
CA LEU A 21 0.56 3.12 -8.98
C LEU A 21 0.74 2.84 -10.48
N ARG A 22 -0.26 2.27 -11.11
CA ARG A 22 -0.21 2.02 -12.56
C ARG A 22 -0.02 3.31 -13.34
N SER A 23 -0.70 4.37 -12.93
CA SER A 23 -0.58 5.67 -13.59
C SER A 23 0.83 6.27 -13.42
N VAL A 24 1.37 6.20 -12.21
CA VAL A 24 2.69 6.78 -11.91
C VAL A 24 3.80 6.05 -12.65
N PHE A 25 3.69 4.73 -12.82
CA PHE A 25 4.73 3.90 -13.41
C PHE A 25 4.41 3.43 -14.82
N MET A 26 3.46 4.06 -15.51
CA MET A 26 2.96 3.59 -16.79
C MET A 26 4.01 3.56 -17.92
N GLU A 27 5.06 4.33 -17.79
CA GLU A 27 6.11 4.38 -18.81
C GLU A 27 7.15 3.26 -18.67
N ILE A 28 7.22 2.64 -17.49
CA ILE A 28 8.24 1.63 -17.22
C ILE A 28 7.67 0.28 -16.78
N LEU A 29 6.39 0.21 -16.47
CA LEU A 29 5.74 -1.04 -16.02
C LEU A 29 4.45 -1.27 -16.80
N GLU A 30 4.13 -2.54 -17.00
CA GLU A 30 2.87 -2.97 -17.60
C GLU A 30 1.77 -3.03 -16.54
N LYS A 31 0.51 -3.04 -16.97
CA LYS A 31 -0.63 -3.12 -16.06
C LYS A 31 -0.55 -4.33 -15.12
N ASN A 32 -0.21 -5.49 -15.68
CA ASN A 32 -0.19 -6.72 -14.88
C ASN A 32 1.05 -6.84 -13.99
N ASP A 33 1.96 -5.88 -14.05
CA ASP A 33 3.05 -5.79 -13.06
C ASP A 33 2.53 -5.33 -11.69
N ILE A 34 1.35 -4.71 -11.67
CA ILE A 34 0.73 -4.15 -10.46
C ILE A 34 -0.71 -4.60 -10.38
N GLU A 35 -1.00 -5.51 -9.45
CA GLU A 35 -2.33 -6.13 -9.32
C GLU A 35 -2.85 -5.98 -7.90
N SER A 36 -4.17 -5.92 -7.74
CA SER A 36 -4.79 -6.04 -6.42
C SER A 36 -4.79 -7.50 -6.00
N GLN A 37 -4.49 -7.76 -4.72
CA GLN A 37 -4.62 -9.10 -4.16
C GLN A 37 -6.09 -9.52 -4.13
N VAL A 38 -6.34 -10.79 -4.36
CA VAL A 38 -7.69 -11.35 -4.22
C VAL A 38 -8.13 -11.20 -2.76
N MET A 39 -9.34 -10.69 -2.54
CA MET A 39 -9.86 -10.46 -1.20
C MET A 39 -9.90 -11.78 -0.41
N GLY A 40 -9.42 -11.71 0.83
CA GLY A 40 -9.34 -12.87 1.72
C GLY A 40 -8.07 -13.69 1.60
N MET A 41 -7.22 -13.38 0.64
CA MET A 41 -5.92 -14.05 0.50
C MET A 41 -4.89 -13.38 1.42
N SER A 42 -3.93 -14.17 1.89
CA SER A 42 -2.84 -13.65 2.70
C SER A 42 -1.77 -13.00 1.81
N GLY A 43 -0.90 -12.21 2.42
CA GLY A 43 0.14 -11.47 1.73
C GLY A 43 -0.21 -10.01 1.58
N GLU A 44 0.61 -9.27 0.84
CA GLU A 44 0.40 -7.85 0.62
C GLU A 44 -0.83 -7.59 -0.25
N ASP A 45 -1.47 -6.44 -0.04
CA ASP A 45 -2.71 -6.09 -0.74
C ASP A 45 -2.49 -5.69 -2.20
N ILE A 46 -1.31 -5.17 -2.51
CA ILE A 46 -0.92 -4.88 -3.89
C ILE A 46 0.17 -5.87 -4.28
N VAL A 47 -0.14 -6.72 -5.24
CA VAL A 47 0.80 -7.75 -5.71
C VAL A 47 1.65 -7.17 -6.84
N LEU A 48 2.95 -7.14 -6.62
CA LEU A 48 3.91 -6.60 -7.59
C LEU A 48 4.68 -7.75 -8.25
N SER A 49 4.89 -7.63 -9.55
CA SER A 49 5.76 -8.55 -10.28
C SER A 49 7.22 -8.37 -9.83
N PRO A 50 8.12 -9.32 -10.15
CA PRO A 50 9.55 -9.12 -9.87
C PRO A 50 10.10 -7.82 -10.46
N ALA A 51 9.67 -7.45 -11.67
CA ALA A 51 10.09 -6.18 -12.29
C ALA A 51 9.59 -4.98 -11.50
N ALA A 52 8.33 -5.01 -11.05
CA ALA A 52 7.75 -3.93 -10.28
C ALA A 52 8.43 -3.79 -8.92
N LYS A 53 8.78 -4.90 -8.26
CA LYS A 53 9.45 -4.87 -6.95
C LYS A 53 10.82 -4.18 -7.00
N LYS A 54 11.45 -4.14 -8.15
CA LYS A 54 12.76 -3.49 -8.31
C LYS A 54 12.65 -1.97 -8.29
N VAL A 55 11.52 -1.43 -8.76
CA VAL A 55 11.34 0.02 -8.88
C VAL A 55 10.36 0.56 -7.83
N ILE A 56 9.39 -0.21 -7.40
CA ILE A 56 8.47 0.16 -6.34
C ILE A 56 8.96 -0.50 -5.05
N ARG A 57 9.72 0.26 -4.25
CA ARG A 57 10.39 -0.27 -3.06
C ARG A 57 9.51 -0.19 -1.82
N TYR A 58 8.21 -0.38 -2.00
CA TYR A 58 7.21 -0.38 -0.94
C TYR A 58 6.32 -1.60 -1.06
N SER A 59 5.86 -2.11 0.07
CA SER A 59 4.85 -3.15 0.16
C SER A 59 3.62 -2.51 0.78
N PHE A 60 2.48 -2.63 0.12
CA PHE A 60 1.28 -1.88 0.49
C PHE A 60 0.27 -2.74 1.21
N GLU A 61 -0.18 -2.25 2.37
CA GLU A 61 -1.31 -2.77 3.11
C GLU A 61 -2.40 -1.69 3.05
N CYS A 62 -3.63 -2.05 2.73
CA CYS A 62 -4.72 -1.09 2.55
C CYS A 62 -5.85 -1.37 3.54
N LYS A 63 -6.25 -0.36 4.31
CA LYS A 63 -7.30 -0.48 5.31
C LYS A 63 -8.30 0.66 5.17
N ASN A 64 -9.56 0.33 4.97
CA ASN A 64 -10.65 1.30 4.93
C ASN A 64 -11.65 0.92 6.03
N GLN A 65 -11.43 1.43 7.22
CA GLN A 65 -12.19 1.06 8.41
C GLN A 65 -12.42 2.27 9.29
N GLU A 66 -13.61 2.35 9.92
CA GLU A 66 -13.94 3.45 10.83
C GLU A 66 -13.11 3.38 12.11
N ARG A 67 -12.87 2.16 12.61
CA ARG A 67 -12.08 1.94 13.81
C ARG A 67 -10.90 1.04 13.47
N LEU A 68 -9.84 1.67 13.04
CA LEU A 68 -8.66 0.95 12.62
C LEU A 68 -7.78 0.62 13.82
N ASN A 69 -7.39 -0.65 13.93
CA ASN A 69 -6.31 -1.02 14.85
C ASN A 69 -5.00 -0.72 14.11
N LEU A 70 -4.44 0.45 14.39
CA LEU A 70 -3.26 0.94 13.69
C LEU A 70 -2.06 0.03 13.91
N TRP A 71 -1.80 -0.35 15.15
CA TRP A 71 -0.60 -1.14 15.47
C TRP A 71 -0.63 -2.53 14.85
N SER A 72 -1.76 -3.23 14.90
CA SER A 72 -1.86 -4.54 14.26
C SER A 72 -1.77 -4.43 12.74
N SER A 73 -2.29 -3.34 12.17
CA SER A 73 -2.19 -3.11 10.73
C SER A 73 -0.75 -2.84 10.30
N LEU A 74 0.01 -2.10 11.10
CA LEU A 74 1.43 -1.85 10.84
C LEU A 74 2.24 -3.15 10.95
N GLU A 75 1.95 -3.99 11.95
CA GLU A 75 2.60 -5.28 12.10
C GLU A 75 2.33 -6.17 10.88
N GLN A 76 1.11 -6.15 10.39
CA GLN A 76 0.74 -6.92 9.18
C GLN A 76 1.51 -6.43 7.97
N ALA A 77 1.62 -5.11 7.81
CA ALA A 77 2.39 -4.51 6.70
C ALA A 77 3.86 -4.91 6.79
N GLU A 78 4.45 -4.88 7.99
CA GLU A 78 5.83 -5.27 8.19
C GLU A 78 6.06 -6.75 7.87
N SER A 79 5.14 -7.62 8.29
CA SER A 79 5.30 -9.06 8.08
C SER A 79 5.26 -9.45 6.60
N ASN A 80 4.64 -8.62 5.76
CA ASN A 80 4.48 -8.89 4.33
C ASN A 80 5.46 -8.13 3.45
N CYS A 81 6.32 -7.28 4.02
CA CYS A 81 7.09 -6.33 3.20
C CYS A 81 8.34 -6.89 2.52
N GLU A 82 8.80 -8.08 2.91
CA GLU A 82 10.03 -8.65 2.36
C GLU A 82 11.20 -7.68 2.57
N ASP A 83 11.92 -7.35 1.50
CA ASP A 83 13.05 -6.40 1.54
C ASP A 83 12.65 -4.97 1.20
N ARG A 84 11.34 -4.70 1.14
CA ARG A 84 10.82 -3.37 0.82
C ARG A 84 10.29 -2.69 2.08
N GLN A 85 9.98 -1.41 1.99
CA GLN A 85 9.44 -0.66 3.10
C GLN A 85 7.93 -0.90 3.22
N PRO A 86 7.42 -1.19 4.42
CA PRO A 86 5.99 -1.31 4.61
C PRO A 86 5.32 0.05 4.52
N ALA A 87 4.20 0.11 3.82
CA ALA A 87 3.39 1.32 3.69
C ALA A 87 1.94 0.95 3.98
N LEU A 88 1.39 1.52 5.04
CA LEU A 88 -0.01 1.30 5.39
C LEU A 88 -0.81 2.45 4.81
N VAL A 89 -1.63 2.15 3.81
CA VAL A 89 -2.55 3.12 3.19
C VAL A 89 -3.90 2.96 3.86
N PHE A 90 -4.41 4.01 4.43
CA PHE A 90 -5.62 3.88 5.24
C PHE A 90 -6.53 5.10 5.15
N LYS A 91 -7.79 4.84 5.42
CA LYS A 91 -8.82 5.87 5.52
C LYS A 91 -10.03 5.33 6.30
N ARG A 92 -10.92 6.23 6.63
CA ARG A 92 -12.27 5.91 7.10
C ARG A 92 -13.28 6.61 6.20
N ASN A 93 -14.58 6.44 6.47
CA ASN A 93 -15.62 7.09 5.65
C ASN A 93 -15.39 8.61 5.60
N ARG A 94 -15.46 9.17 4.40
CA ARG A 94 -15.35 10.62 4.14
C ARG A 94 -14.01 11.24 4.49
N SER A 95 -13.01 10.45 4.84
CA SER A 95 -11.69 11.01 5.09
C SER A 95 -10.86 11.04 3.82
N LYS A 96 -9.78 11.80 3.87
CA LYS A 96 -8.70 11.68 2.88
C LYS A 96 -8.00 10.34 3.09
N ILE A 97 -7.20 9.96 2.12
CA ILE A 97 -6.38 8.76 2.20
C ILE A 97 -5.02 9.17 2.77
N PHE A 98 -4.55 8.42 3.76
CA PHE A 98 -3.27 8.67 4.42
C PHE A 98 -2.37 7.45 4.25
N VAL A 99 -1.07 7.67 4.40
CA VAL A 99 -0.11 6.57 4.45
C VAL A 99 0.72 6.69 5.72
N ALA A 100 0.94 5.56 6.39
CA ALA A 100 1.84 5.47 7.54
C ALA A 100 3.06 4.69 7.12
N ILE A 101 4.24 5.25 7.40
CA ILE A 101 5.53 4.63 7.14
C ILE A 101 6.41 4.78 8.39
N GLU A 102 7.48 4.00 8.46
CA GLU A 102 8.41 4.07 9.57
C GLU A 102 9.08 5.44 9.61
N PHE A 103 9.27 5.98 10.81
CA PHE A 103 9.82 7.33 10.98
C PHE A 103 11.22 7.46 10.37
N ASP A 104 12.08 6.48 10.60
CA ASP A 104 13.45 6.54 10.06
C ASP A 104 13.44 6.56 8.53
N HIS A 105 12.52 5.83 7.91
CA HIS A 105 12.35 5.87 6.46
C HIS A 105 11.87 7.24 5.99
N PHE A 106 10.95 7.84 6.71
CA PHE A 106 10.47 9.19 6.39
C PHE A 106 11.62 10.19 6.42
N ILE A 107 12.49 10.10 7.43
CA ILE A 107 13.68 10.96 7.52
C ILE A 107 14.57 10.77 6.30
N GLU A 108 14.77 9.53 5.85
CA GLU A 108 15.56 9.26 4.65
C GLU A 108 14.97 9.95 3.41
N LEU A 109 13.62 9.98 3.33
CA LEU A 109 12.95 10.61 2.19
C LEU A 109 13.11 12.11 2.15
N ILE A 110 13.16 12.77 3.32
CA ILE A 110 13.18 14.24 3.38
C ILE A 110 14.58 14.82 3.53
N LYS A 111 15.59 14.00 3.84
CA LYS A 111 16.94 14.55 4.01
C LYS A 111 17.46 15.11 2.69
N PRO A 112 18.29 16.15 2.72
CA PRO A 112 18.82 16.74 1.48
C PRO A 112 19.62 15.73 0.67
N LYS A 113 19.50 15.82 -0.65
CA LYS A 113 20.32 15.02 -1.55
C LYS A 113 21.75 15.51 -1.48
N GLU A 114 22.68 14.59 -1.60
CA GLU A 114 24.09 14.96 -1.63
C GLU A 114 24.39 15.79 -2.87
N VAL A 115 25.14 16.86 -2.66
CA VAL A 115 25.61 17.72 -3.75
C VAL A 115 27.07 17.40 -3.97
N LYS A 116 27.39 16.98 -5.17
CA LYS A 116 28.79 16.68 -5.53
C LYS A 116 29.52 17.95 -5.97
#